data_d6881cce857130e1e5c72d4b4ddccd01
#
_entry.id   d6881cce857130e1e5c72d4b4ddccd01
#
_cell.length_a   1.000
_cell.length_b   1.000
_cell.length_c   1.000
_cell.angle_alpha   90.00
_cell.angle_beta   90.00
_cell.angle_gamma   90.00
#
_symmetry.space_group_name_H-M   'P 1'
#
loop_
_entity.id
_entity.type
_entity.pdbx_description
1 polymer ?
#
loop_
_entity_poly.entity_id
_entity_poly.type
_entity_poly.pdbx_seq_one_letter_code
_entity_poly.pdbx_strand_id
1 'polypeptide(L)' 'MKYKEVINAINKGKSVYWSNDNYRVIKDNIGQYLIHSYYNDFYIGFDDDDYYLKDCYTKWLI' A
#
# COMPACT_ATOMS: atom_id res chain seq x y z
N MET A 1 2.58 8.97 -4.00
CA MET A 1 1.21 9.30 -3.55
C MET A 1 1.26 9.92 -2.16
N LYS A 2 0.33 10.79 -1.88
CA LYS A 2 0.17 11.32 -0.52
C LYS A 2 -0.51 10.28 0.38
N TYR A 3 -0.28 10.37 1.68
CA TYR A 3 -0.82 9.40 2.63
C TYR A 3 -2.34 9.25 2.52
N LYS A 4 -3.05 10.39 2.50
CA LYS A 4 -4.51 10.38 2.34
C LYS A 4 -4.97 9.73 1.03
N GLU A 5 -4.21 9.92 -0.04
CA GLU A 5 -4.53 9.31 -1.33
C GLU A 5 -4.42 7.79 -1.25
N VAL A 6 -3.39 7.27 -0.58
CA VAL A 6 -3.22 5.83 -0.38
C VAL A 6 -4.39 5.27 0.42
N ILE A 7 -4.71 5.90 1.55
CA ILE A 7 -5.79 5.45 2.44
C ILE A 7 -7.13 5.46 1.70
N ASN A 8 -7.42 6.54 0.99
CA ASN A 8 -8.67 6.65 0.22
C ASN A 8 -8.77 5.59 -0.88
N ALA A 9 -7.66 5.33 -1.57
CA ALA A 9 -7.65 4.32 -2.64
C ALA A 9 -7.96 2.93 -2.07
N ILE A 10 -7.32 2.57 -0.95
CA ILE A 10 -7.55 1.27 -0.31
C ILE A 10 -9.01 1.15 0.15
N ASN A 11 -9.56 2.19 0.76
CA ASN A 11 -10.94 2.19 1.25
C ASN A 11 -11.97 2.12 0.11
N LYS A 12 -11.58 2.53 -1.09
CA LYS A 12 -12.43 2.41 -2.29
C LYS A 12 -12.26 1.06 -3.01
N GLY A 13 -11.47 0.16 -2.45
CA GLY A 13 -11.22 -1.15 -3.05
C GLY A 13 -10.17 -1.18 -4.14
N LYS A 14 -9.40 -0.10 -4.29
CA LYS A 14 -8.30 -0.06 -5.25
C LYS A 14 -7.05 -0.71 -4.68
N SER A 15 -6.24 -1.29 -5.56
CA SER A 15 -4.95 -1.85 -5.16
C SER A 15 -3.87 -0.78 -5.20
N VAL A 16 -3.13 -0.64 -4.10
CA VAL A 16 -1.99 0.27 -4.01
C VAL A 16 -0.74 -0.55 -3.84
N TYR A 17 0.27 -0.27 -4.65
CA TYR A 17 1.55 -0.97 -4.64
C TYR A 17 2.65 -0.04 -4.16
N TRP A 18 3.70 -0.62 -3.59
CA TRP A 18 4.89 0.11 -3.17
C TRP A 18 6.10 -0.46 -3.88
N SER A 19 6.87 0.42 -4.52
CA SER A 19 8.12 0.11 -5.22
C SER A 19 7.94 -0.78 -6.47
N ASN A 20 7.27 -1.93 -6.34
CA ASN A 20 6.95 -2.81 -7.47
C ASN A 20 5.72 -3.67 -7.12
N ASP A 21 5.28 -4.47 -8.07
CA ASP A 21 4.03 -5.24 -7.94
C ASP A 21 4.08 -6.33 -6.87
N ASN A 22 5.26 -6.68 -6.37
CA ASN A 22 5.38 -7.65 -5.29
C ASN A 22 4.94 -7.09 -3.95
N TYR A 23 5.00 -5.77 -3.76
CA TYR A 23 4.68 -5.12 -2.50
C TYR A 23 3.33 -4.40 -2.63
N ARG A 24 2.40 -4.76 -1.77
CA ARG A 24 1.07 -4.17 -1.77
C ARG A 24 0.76 -3.54 -0.42
N VAL A 25 0.21 -2.33 -0.44
CA VAL A 25 -0.26 -1.70 0.79
C VAL A 25 -1.64 -2.25 1.10
N ILE A 26 -1.78 -2.84 2.28
CA ILE A 26 -3.04 -3.47 2.70
C ILE A 26 -3.49 -2.90 4.05
N LYS A 27 -4.76 -3.10 4.35
CA LYS A 27 -5.33 -2.80 5.66
C LYS A 27 -5.62 -4.12 6.35
N ASP A 28 -5.11 -4.29 7.57
CA ASP A 28 -5.37 -5.52 8.33
C ASP A 28 -6.74 -5.48 9.02
N ASN A 29 -7.06 -6.55 9.75
CA ASN A 29 -8.37 -6.69 10.38
C ASN A 29 -8.57 -5.80 11.62
N ILE A 30 -7.52 -5.14 12.11
CA ILE A 30 -7.63 -4.15 13.20
C ILE A 30 -7.46 -2.71 12.71
N GLY A 31 -7.43 -2.51 11.39
CA GLY A 31 -7.40 -1.19 10.79
C GLY A 31 -6.03 -0.58 10.59
N GLN A 32 -4.96 -1.36 10.75
CA GLN A 32 -3.60 -0.89 10.49
C GLN A 32 -3.25 -1.06 9.02
N TYR A 33 -2.45 -0.13 8.48
CA TYR A 33 -1.98 -0.21 7.12
C TYR A 33 -0.57 -0.77 7.10
N LEU A 34 -0.34 -1.78 6.26
CA LEU A 34 0.91 -2.51 6.18
C LEU A 34 1.31 -2.68 4.72
N ILE A 35 2.62 -2.82 4.47
CA ILE A 35 3.13 -3.24 3.18
C ILE A 35 3.35 -4.75 3.26
N HIS A 36 2.71 -5.50 2.37
CA HIS A 36 2.82 -6.95 2.30
C HIS A 36 3.64 -7.35 1.09
N SER A 37 4.67 -8.16 1.30
CA SER A 37 5.46 -8.76 0.23
C SER A 37 4.90 -10.14 -0.08
N TYR A 38 4.43 -10.34 -1.31
CA TYR A 38 3.86 -11.63 -1.72
C TYR A 38 4.91 -12.72 -1.91
N TYR A 39 6.12 -12.31 -2.25
CA TYR A 39 7.19 -13.27 -2.53
C TYR A 39 7.59 -14.09 -1.30
N ASN A 40 7.74 -13.45 -0.16
CA ASN A 40 8.18 -14.11 1.08
C ASN A 40 7.21 -13.94 2.24
N ASP A 41 6.00 -13.47 1.97
CA ASP A 41 4.94 -13.26 2.95
C ASP A 41 5.38 -12.40 4.15
N PHE A 42 6.10 -11.32 3.84
CA PHE A 42 6.63 -10.38 4.82
C PHE A 42 5.70 -9.18 4.97
N TYR A 43 5.61 -8.63 6.19
CA TYR A 43 4.81 -7.45 6.47
C TYR A 43 5.71 -6.35 7.03
N ILE A 44 5.55 -5.13 6.50
CA ILE A 44 6.27 -3.94 6.94
C ILE A 44 5.23 -2.90 7.33
N GLY A 45 5.44 -2.23 8.49
CA GLY A 45 4.54 -1.17 8.90
C GLY A 45 4.55 -0.01 7.90
N PHE A 46 3.37 0.51 7.56
CA PHE A 46 3.22 1.60 6.60
C PHE A 46 2.82 2.87 7.35
N ASP A 47 3.62 3.92 7.19
CA ASP A 47 3.44 5.20 7.87
C ASP A 47 3.34 6.36 6.89
N ASP A 48 2.95 7.53 7.39
CA ASP A 48 2.99 8.80 6.66
C ASP A 48 4.45 9.26 6.56
N ASP A 49 5.26 8.51 5.83
CA ASP A 49 6.67 8.75 5.63
C ASP A 49 6.96 8.82 4.13
N ASP A 50 7.61 9.89 3.70
CA ASP A 50 7.97 10.10 2.31
C ASP A 50 8.76 8.95 1.72
N TYR A 51 9.58 8.29 2.54
CA TYR A 51 10.35 7.13 2.09
C TYR A 51 9.46 6.06 1.47
N TYR A 52 8.28 5.82 2.04
CA TYR A 52 7.31 4.86 1.49
C TYR A 52 6.41 5.50 0.46
N LEU A 53 5.91 6.70 0.74
CA LEU A 53 4.88 7.35 -0.08
C LEU A 53 5.34 7.68 -1.49
N LYS A 54 6.60 8.07 -1.66
CA LYS A 54 7.12 8.45 -2.97
C LYS A 54 7.08 7.32 -3.99
N ASP A 55 7.11 6.07 -3.54
CA ASP A 55 7.13 4.90 -4.41
C ASP A 55 5.78 4.17 -4.47
N CYS A 56 4.73 4.73 -3.87
CA CYS A 56 3.39 4.17 -3.94
C CYS A 56 2.70 4.54 -5.25
N TYR A 57 1.99 3.58 -5.82
CA TYR A 57 1.25 3.79 -7.06
C TYR A 57 0.04 2.86 -7.13
N THR A 58 -0.91 3.22 -7.98
CA THR A 58 -2.06 2.37 -8.28
C THR A 58 -1.99 1.91 -9.72
N LYS A 59 -2.52 0.73 -9.98
CA LYS A 59 -2.68 0.23 -11.34
C LYS A 59 -4.11 0.43 -11.80
N TRP A 60 -4.26 0.85 -13.06
CA TRP A 60 -5.55 0.89 -13.71
C TRP A 60 -5.82 -0.51 -14.26
N LEU A 61 -6.76 -1.20 -13.64
CA LEU A 61 -7.29 -2.45 -14.19
C LEU A 61 -8.47 -2.09 -15.07
N ILE A 62 -8.29 -2.35 -16.34
CA ILE A 62 -9.38 -2.18 -17.31
C ILE A 62 -10.21 -3.45 -17.37
#